data_7e2facd7c7b40b1e122d8f7a0bdae05d
#
_entry.id   7e2facd7c7b40b1e122d8f7a0bdae05d
#
_cell.length_a   1.000
_cell.length_b   1.000
_cell.length_c   1.000
_cell.angle_alpha   90.00
_cell.angle_beta   90.00
_cell.angle_gamma   90.00
#
_symmetry.space_group_name_H-M   'P 1'
#
loop_
_entity.id
_entity.type
_entity.pdbx_description
1 polymer ?
#
loop_
_entity_poly.entity_id
_entity_poly.type
_entity_poly.pdbx_seq_one_letter_code
_entity_poly.pdbx_strand_id
1 'polypeptide(L)'
;IVFGDNGRVDHRSIHWVYDTGLHVPMIIKWPKNFPMPDGFKPGTVNDEVISLLDLTATTLYLAGVPRPLGMQSRVFLGKNRDPQRRYAFSARDRVDDVPFRLRSVRGKRFHYIRNYQPELNFGTYVNFYKEKCFPVQQVMRDLYKKGKLDPHLMPLFTEFRREYLFDTDADPNELNNLVDSTHPAHQKALTEMRAALDTWVSATGDMGWQKEPPEKIEKFRAVMYDWFGAPEWYPYKPKKASALEDVNRGRIIED
;
A
#
# COMPACT_ATOMS: atom_id res chain seq x y z
N ILE A 1 -22.60 4.36 2.68
CA ILE A 1 -21.16 4.60 2.79
C ILE A 1 -20.61 4.74 1.38
N VAL A 2 -19.82 5.78 1.13
CA VAL A 2 -19.06 6.00 -0.10
C VAL A 2 -17.58 6.06 0.28
N PHE A 3 -16.74 5.34 -0.42
CA PHE A 3 -15.30 5.30 -0.14
C PHE A 3 -14.51 4.99 -1.42
N GLY A 4 -13.23 5.35 -1.42
CA GLY A 4 -12.29 4.86 -2.42
C GLY A 4 -11.79 3.46 -2.05
N ASP A 5 -11.62 2.59 -3.03
CA ASP A 5 -11.06 1.25 -2.85
C ASP A 5 -9.53 1.27 -2.76
N ASN A 6 -8.91 2.28 -3.36
CA ASN A 6 -7.47 2.54 -3.36
C ASN A 6 -7.20 4.04 -3.51
N GLY A 7 -5.93 4.44 -3.32
CA GLY A 7 -5.49 5.80 -3.55
C GLY A 7 -5.52 6.20 -5.03
N ARG A 8 -5.18 7.46 -5.31
CA ARG A 8 -5.20 8.04 -6.65
C ARG A 8 -4.29 7.28 -7.62
N VAL A 9 -4.58 7.44 -8.90
CA VAL A 9 -3.81 6.86 -10.00
C VAL A 9 -2.60 7.73 -10.30
N ASP A 10 -1.77 7.95 -9.27
CA ASP A 10 -0.56 8.77 -9.33
C ASP A 10 0.70 7.91 -9.25
N HIS A 11 1.86 8.56 -9.40
CA HIS A 11 3.15 7.92 -9.43
C HIS A 11 3.39 7.01 -8.22
N ARG A 12 3.31 7.51 -6.97
CA ARG A 12 3.57 6.76 -5.72
C ARG A 12 2.29 6.49 -4.92
N SER A 13 1.19 6.23 -5.59
CA SER A 13 -0.13 6.06 -4.99
C SER A 13 -0.63 4.63 -5.13
N ILE A 14 -1.57 4.36 -6.05
CA ILE A 14 -2.05 2.99 -6.28
C ILE A 14 -0.88 2.01 -6.46
N HIS A 15 -0.99 0.81 -5.90
CA HIS A 15 0.01 -0.26 -5.84
C HIS A 15 1.17 -0.03 -4.84
N TRP A 16 1.17 1.07 -4.08
CA TRP A 16 2.19 1.35 -3.10
C TRP A 16 1.61 1.46 -1.68
N VAL A 17 2.47 1.24 -0.68
CA VAL A 17 2.10 1.29 0.73
C VAL A 17 2.34 2.68 1.36
N TYR A 18 2.41 3.72 0.54
CA TYR A 18 2.49 5.11 0.99
C TYR A 18 1.10 5.68 1.28
N ASP A 19 1.03 6.73 2.09
CA ASP A 19 -0.25 7.34 2.50
C ASP A 19 -1.12 7.74 1.30
N THR A 20 -0.52 8.27 0.24
CA THR A 20 -1.21 8.58 -1.03
C THR A 20 -1.87 7.38 -1.70
N GLY A 21 -1.41 6.16 -1.43
CA GLY A 21 -1.99 4.91 -1.92
C GLY A 21 -2.99 4.27 -0.97
N LEU A 22 -2.88 4.57 0.32
CA LEU A 22 -3.62 3.91 1.39
C LEU A 22 -4.71 4.78 2.03
N HIS A 23 -4.47 6.09 2.15
CA HIS A 23 -5.41 7.03 2.78
C HIS A 23 -6.50 7.43 1.79
N VAL A 24 -7.58 6.66 1.79
CA VAL A 24 -8.71 6.86 0.88
C VAL A 24 -9.82 7.66 1.53
N PRO A 25 -10.58 8.48 0.76
CA PRO A 25 -11.73 9.17 1.27
C PRO A 25 -12.83 8.18 1.67
N MET A 26 -13.48 8.45 2.80
CA MET A 26 -14.67 7.73 3.25
C MET A 26 -15.72 8.70 3.73
N ILE A 27 -16.94 8.60 3.20
CA ILE A 27 -18.08 9.42 3.58
C ILE A 27 -19.20 8.50 4.05
N ILE A 28 -19.71 8.76 5.25
CA ILE A 28 -20.81 8.01 5.83
C ILE A 28 -22.00 8.95 5.99
N LYS A 29 -23.09 8.66 5.29
CA LYS A 29 -24.38 9.30 5.48
C LYS A 29 -25.30 8.35 6.21
N TRP A 30 -25.81 8.78 7.37
CA TRP A 30 -26.75 7.96 8.13
C TRP A 30 -28.19 8.22 7.70
N PRO A 31 -29.01 7.18 7.47
CA PRO A 31 -30.41 7.34 7.07
C PRO A 31 -31.26 7.87 8.22
N LYS A 32 -32.21 8.76 7.94
CA LYS A 32 -33.08 9.39 8.95
C LYS A 32 -34.02 8.41 9.65
N ASN A 33 -34.38 7.31 8.99
CA ASN A 33 -35.32 6.30 9.49
C ASN A 33 -34.66 5.18 10.31
N PHE A 34 -33.35 5.30 10.58
CA PHE A 34 -32.64 4.35 11.46
C PHE A 34 -32.08 5.10 12.68
N PRO A 35 -32.04 4.46 13.85
CA PRO A 35 -31.39 5.03 15.03
C PRO A 35 -29.92 5.37 14.71
N MET A 36 -29.53 6.57 15.10
CA MET A 36 -28.13 7.01 14.89
C MET A 36 -27.20 6.21 15.81
N PRO A 37 -26.09 5.64 15.28
CA PRO A 37 -25.15 4.89 16.11
C PRO A 37 -24.44 5.80 17.10
N ASP A 38 -24.11 5.27 18.28
CA ASP A 38 -23.32 5.98 19.27
C ASP A 38 -22.00 6.47 18.67
N GLY A 39 -21.63 7.69 18.99
CA GLY A 39 -20.41 8.33 18.49
C GLY A 39 -20.49 8.88 17.07
N PHE A 40 -21.57 8.64 16.33
CA PHE A 40 -21.77 9.26 15.02
C PHE A 40 -22.27 10.69 15.16
N LYS A 41 -21.56 11.64 14.54
CA LYS A 41 -21.92 13.06 14.53
C LYS A 41 -21.94 13.58 13.09
N PRO A 42 -23.11 13.90 12.53
CA PRO A 42 -23.19 14.47 11.19
C PRO A 42 -22.40 15.79 11.08
N GLY A 43 -21.78 16.04 9.93
CA GLY A 43 -21.01 17.26 9.67
C GLY A 43 -19.64 17.32 10.37
N THR A 44 -19.15 16.19 10.89
CA THR A 44 -17.81 16.12 11.50
C THR A 44 -16.87 15.21 10.71
N VAL A 45 -15.57 15.41 10.90
CA VAL A 45 -14.52 14.52 10.41
C VAL A 45 -14.13 13.58 11.55
N ASN A 46 -14.02 12.29 11.27
CA ASN A 46 -13.47 11.29 12.18
C ASN A 46 -12.03 10.98 11.74
N ASP A 47 -11.07 11.16 12.63
CA ASP A 47 -9.65 10.95 12.41
C ASP A 47 -9.12 9.64 13.04
N GLU A 48 -10.03 8.72 13.39
CA GLU A 48 -9.65 7.38 13.88
C GLU A 48 -8.96 6.57 12.79
N VAL A 49 -7.97 5.76 13.17
CA VAL A 49 -7.35 4.80 12.27
C VAL A 49 -8.34 3.69 11.98
N ILE A 50 -8.78 3.60 10.73
CA ILE A 50 -9.73 2.59 10.22
C ILE A 50 -9.05 1.84 9.07
N SER A 51 -9.17 0.53 9.04
CA SER A 51 -8.82 -0.28 7.87
C SER A 51 -10.05 -0.49 7.00
N LEU A 52 -9.92 -0.52 5.66
CA LEU A 52 -11.04 -0.85 4.78
C LEU A 52 -11.64 -2.25 5.07
N LEU A 53 -10.86 -3.18 5.65
CA LEU A 53 -11.37 -4.45 6.17
C LEU A 53 -12.51 -4.24 7.17
N ASP A 54 -12.46 -3.16 7.94
CA ASP A 54 -13.40 -2.87 9.01
C ASP A 54 -14.82 -2.53 8.50
N LEU A 55 -14.92 -2.14 7.22
CA LEU A 55 -16.22 -1.94 6.56
C LEU A 55 -17.05 -3.22 6.56
N THR A 56 -16.43 -4.38 6.30
CA THR A 56 -17.14 -5.66 6.26
C THR A 56 -17.73 -6.01 7.62
N ALA A 57 -16.92 -5.97 8.70
CA ALA A 57 -17.43 -6.26 10.05
C ALA A 57 -18.49 -5.25 10.50
N THR A 58 -18.29 -3.97 10.19
CA THR A 58 -19.25 -2.92 10.53
C THR A 58 -20.56 -3.09 9.78
N THR A 59 -20.52 -3.45 8.50
CA THR A 59 -21.72 -3.71 7.70
C THR A 59 -22.50 -4.92 8.24
N LEU A 60 -21.83 -6.02 8.55
CA LEU A 60 -22.46 -7.19 9.16
C LEU A 60 -23.11 -6.83 10.50
N TYR A 61 -22.40 -6.12 11.36
CA TYR A 61 -22.91 -5.65 12.64
C TYR A 61 -24.18 -4.81 12.50
N LEU A 62 -24.16 -3.82 11.61
CA LEU A 62 -25.30 -2.93 11.35
C LEU A 62 -26.50 -3.68 10.75
N ALA A 63 -26.25 -4.77 10.02
CA ALA A 63 -27.27 -5.64 9.47
C ALA A 63 -27.80 -6.70 10.49
N GLY A 64 -27.26 -6.72 11.71
CA GLY A 64 -27.61 -7.74 12.72
C GLY A 64 -27.07 -9.16 12.40
N VAL A 65 -26.07 -9.24 11.51
CA VAL A 65 -25.45 -10.52 11.11
C VAL A 65 -24.18 -10.76 11.96
N PRO A 66 -24.06 -11.95 12.58
CA PRO A 66 -22.85 -12.28 13.35
C PRO A 66 -21.58 -12.25 12.50
N ARG A 67 -20.50 -11.73 13.08
CA ARG A 67 -19.18 -11.75 12.45
C ARG A 67 -18.64 -13.19 12.41
N PRO A 68 -18.19 -13.71 11.25
CA PRO A 68 -17.57 -15.02 11.15
C PRO A 68 -16.32 -15.15 12.02
N LEU A 69 -16.07 -16.36 12.53
CA LEU A 69 -14.84 -16.67 13.26
C LEU A 69 -13.63 -16.47 12.34
N GLY A 70 -12.54 -15.93 12.90
CA GLY A 70 -11.30 -15.67 12.17
C GLY A 70 -11.29 -14.37 11.35
N MET A 71 -12.39 -13.63 11.27
CA MET A 71 -12.41 -12.33 10.60
C MET A 71 -11.56 -11.30 11.36
N GLN A 72 -10.55 -10.74 10.70
CA GLN A 72 -9.61 -9.77 11.31
C GLN A 72 -10.15 -8.33 11.36
N SER A 73 -11.27 -8.07 10.71
CA SER A 73 -11.92 -6.77 10.68
C SER A 73 -12.60 -6.42 12.01
N ARG A 74 -12.71 -5.13 12.30
CA ARG A 74 -13.30 -4.58 13.52
C ARG A 74 -14.57 -3.79 13.20
N VAL A 75 -15.51 -3.80 14.12
CA VAL A 75 -16.67 -2.90 14.07
C VAL A 75 -16.23 -1.53 14.57
N PHE A 76 -16.21 -0.52 13.70
CA PHE A 76 -15.79 0.85 14.08
C PHE A 76 -16.97 1.79 14.33
N LEU A 77 -18.21 1.38 14.03
CA LEU A 77 -19.40 2.22 14.16
C LEU A 77 -20.53 1.46 14.85
N GLY A 78 -21.15 2.05 15.86
CA GLY A 78 -22.27 1.50 16.60
C GLY A 78 -22.02 1.35 18.10
N LYS A 79 -23.06 1.00 18.87
CA LYS A 79 -23.02 0.94 20.33
C LYS A 79 -21.96 -0.05 20.86
N ASN A 80 -21.86 -1.21 20.21
CA ASN A 80 -20.94 -2.28 20.62
C ASN A 80 -19.75 -2.37 19.65
N ARG A 81 -19.18 -1.20 19.30
CA ARG A 81 -18.00 -1.14 18.44
C ARG A 81 -16.78 -1.77 19.14
N ASP A 82 -15.91 -2.38 18.36
CA ASP A 82 -14.63 -2.88 18.84
C ASP A 82 -13.72 -1.71 19.32
N PRO A 83 -12.70 -1.99 20.16
CA PRO A 83 -11.71 -1.00 20.52
C PRO A 83 -11.06 -0.37 19.28
N GLN A 84 -10.79 0.95 19.34
CA GLN A 84 -10.16 1.69 18.26
C GLN A 84 -8.82 1.06 17.85
N ARG A 85 -8.54 1.05 16.54
CA ARG A 85 -7.22 0.64 16.05
C ARG A 85 -6.17 1.69 16.40
N ARG A 86 -5.06 1.22 16.95
CA ARG A 86 -3.86 2.06 17.06
C ARG A 86 -3.12 2.14 15.73
N TYR A 87 -3.13 1.03 14.96
CA TYR A 87 -2.41 0.87 13.70
C TYR A 87 -3.26 0.15 12.65
N ALA A 88 -3.10 0.58 11.41
CA ALA A 88 -3.46 -0.18 10.23
C ALA A 88 -2.18 -0.74 9.58
N PHE A 89 -2.26 -1.96 9.05
CA PHE A 89 -1.14 -2.64 8.41
C PHE A 89 -1.42 -2.81 6.93
N SER A 90 -0.38 -2.68 6.11
CA SER A 90 -0.48 -2.87 4.67
C SER A 90 0.73 -3.63 4.13
N ALA A 91 0.51 -4.34 3.04
CA ALA A 91 1.50 -5.21 2.43
C ALA A 91 1.54 -4.99 0.92
N ARG A 92 2.74 -5.07 0.36
CA ARG A 92 2.99 -5.22 -1.06
C ARG A 92 4.06 -6.29 -1.23
N ASP A 93 3.87 -7.23 -2.14
CA ASP A 93 4.88 -8.22 -2.53
C ASP A 93 5.30 -8.03 -3.97
N ARG A 94 4.43 -8.36 -4.91
CA ARG A 94 4.60 -8.15 -6.32
C ARG A 94 3.37 -7.44 -6.87
N VAL A 95 3.59 -6.52 -7.78
CA VAL A 95 2.53 -5.95 -8.61
C VAL A 95 2.93 -6.18 -10.06
N ASP A 96 2.09 -6.89 -10.80
CA ASP A 96 2.36 -7.34 -12.16
C ASP A 96 3.71 -8.07 -12.26
N ASP A 97 4.67 -7.49 -12.94
CA ASP A 97 6.01 -8.02 -13.19
C ASP A 97 7.09 -7.59 -12.18
N VAL A 98 6.73 -6.70 -11.21
CA VAL A 98 7.69 -6.08 -10.29
C VAL A 98 7.57 -6.61 -8.87
N PRO A 99 8.51 -7.48 -8.44
CA PRO A 99 8.63 -7.88 -7.05
C PRO A 99 9.29 -6.77 -6.24
N PHE A 100 8.49 -6.01 -5.50
CA PHE A 100 8.99 -5.00 -4.58
C PHE A 100 8.24 -5.14 -3.24
N ARG A 101 8.86 -5.84 -2.30
CA ARG A 101 8.22 -6.29 -1.06
C ARG A 101 8.33 -5.26 0.05
N LEU A 102 7.18 -4.71 0.43
CA LEU A 102 7.05 -3.70 1.46
C LEU A 102 5.99 -4.13 2.48
N ARG A 103 6.19 -3.73 3.73
CA ARG A 103 5.18 -3.78 4.79
C ARG A 103 5.09 -2.44 5.46
N SER A 104 3.89 -2.02 5.81
CA SER A 104 3.73 -0.74 6.48
C SER A 104 2.84 -0.80 7.72
N VAL A 105 3.10 0.13 8.62
CA VAL A 105 2.31 0.40 9.83
C VAL A 105 1.90 1.85 9.81
N ARG A 106 0.61 2.12 9.71
CA ARG A 106 0.05 3.47 9.72
C ARG A 106 -0.65 3.72 11.06
N GLY A 107 -0.12 4.64 11.85
CA GLY A 107 -0.76 5.21 13.03
C GLY A 107 -1.52 6.49 12.70
N LYS A 108 -1.97 7.24 13.71
CA LYS A 108 -2.68 8.51 13.51
C LYS A 108 -1.77 9.59 12.88
N ARG A 109 -0.52 9.69 13.34
CA ARG A 109 0.45 10.71 12.91
C ARG A 109 1.61 10.12 12.11
N PHE A 110 2.17 9.00 12.58
CA PHE A 110 3.36 8.42 11.97
C PHE A 110 3.01 7.26 11.05
N HIS A 111 3.82 7.13 10.01
CA HIS A 111 3.78 6.02 9.07
C HIS A 111 5.18 5.39 8.96
N TYR A 112 5.27 4.10 9.25
CA TYR A 112 6.50 3.32 9.14
C TYR A 112 6.39 2.31 8.01
N ILE A 113 7.45 2.22 7.18
CA ILE A 113 7.54 1.26 6.07
C ILE A 113 8.81 0.45 6.22
N ARG A 114 8.70 -0.88 6.13
CA ARG A 114 9.82 -1.81 6.01
C ARG A 114 9.95 -2.29 4.59
N ASN A 115 11.16 -2.12 4.03
CA ASN A 115 11.53 -2.56 2.68
C ASN A 115 12.40 -3.82 2.76
N TYR A 116 11.90 -4.94 2.26
CA TYR A 116 12.63 -6.20 2.19
C TYR A 116 13.53 -6.32 0.96
N GLN A 117 13.51 -5.31 0.07
CA GLN A 117 14.32 -5.22 -1.14
C GLN A 117 15.00 -3.84 -1.24
N PRO A 118 15.92 -3.52 -0.30
CA PRO A 118 16.56 -2.21 -0.23
C PRO A 118 17.44 -1.88 -1.43
N GLU A 119 17.72 -2.85 -2.28
CA GLU A 119 18.39 -2.69 -3.57
C GLU A 119 17.48 -2.04 -4.64
N LEU A 120 16.18 -1.93 -4.38
CA LEU A 120 15.22 -1.28 -5.26
C LEU A 120 14.79 0.04 -4.66
N ASN A 121 14.67 1.06 -5.49
CA ASN A 121 14.03 2.30 -5.14
C ASN A 121 12.83 2.58 -6.05
N PHE A 122 12.06 3.55 -5.62
CA PHE A 122 10.81 3.89 -6.23
C PHE A 122 10.94 4.48 -7.64
N GLY A 123 11.96 5.31 -7.89
CA GLY A 123 12.12 6.01 -9.16
C GLY A 123 12.61 5.15 -10.31
N THR A 124 13.30 4.05 -9.99
CA THR A 124 13.98 3.23 -10.98
C THR A 124 13.23 1.95 -11.35
N TYR A 125 12.27 1.51 -10.54
CA TYR A 125 11.63 0.23 -10.74
C TYR A 125 10.11 0.29 -10.55
N VAL A 126 9.40 0.47 -11.64
CA VAL A 126 7.93 0.44 -11.70
C VAL A 126 7.46 -0.63 -12.69
N ASN A 127 6.23 -1.08 -12.51
CA ASN A 127 5.64 -2.12 -13.34
C ASN A 127 5.24 -1.60 -14.72
N PHE A 128 5.06 -2.51 -15.67
CA PHE A 128 4.67 -2.23 -17.06
C PHE A 128 3.46 -1.32 -17.17
N TYR A 129 2.42 -1.61 -16.41
CA TYR A 129 1.20 -0.82 -16.40
C TYR A 129 1.49 0.66 -16.08
N LYS A 130 2.27 0.91 -15.03
CA LYS A 130 2.66 2.27 -14.65
C LYS A 130 3.48 2.96 -15.74
N GLU A 131 4.43 2.26 -16.32
CA GLU A 131 5.27 2.80 -17.40
C GLU A 131 4.46 3.14 -18.65
N LYS A 132 3.46 2.33 -18.99
CA LYS A 132 2.66 2.52 -20.20
C LYS A 132 1.55 3.55 -20.02
N CYS A 133 0.89 3.54 -18.86
CA CYS A 133 -0.32 4.33 -18.62
C CYS A 133 -0.04 5.67 -17.94
N PHE A 134 1.16 5.85 -17.32
CA PHE A 134 1.49 7.05 -16.56
C PHE A 134 2.76 7.73 -17.09
N PRO A 135 2.63 8.61 -18.09
CA PRO A 135 3.77 9.29 -18.71
C PRO A 135 4.66 10.06 -17.73
N VAL A 136 4.11 10.48 -16.58
CA VAL A 136 4.85 11.20 -15.54
C VAL A 136 6.08 10.44 -15.05
N GLN A 137 6.02 9.11 -15.00
CA GLN A 137 7.14 8.27 -14.59
C GLN A 137 8.33 8.42 -15.56
N GLN A 138 8.05 8.39 -16.84
CA GLN A 138 9.09 8.57 -17.88
C GLN A 138 9.67 9.98 -17.84
N VAL A 139 8.81 10.99 -17.71
CA VAL A 139 9.22 12.40 -17.60
C VAL A 139 10.15 12.60 -16.39
N MET A 140 9.78 12.07 -15.23
CA MET A 140 10.61 12.19 -14.02
C MET A 140 11.96 11.49 -14.19
N ARG A 141 11.98 10.29 -14.77
CA ARG A 141 13.21 9.55 -15.07
C ARG A 141 14.11 10.30 -16.04
N ASP A 142 13.55 10.90 -17.07
CA ASP A 142 14.30 11.70 -18.05
C ASP A 142 14.86 12.98 -17.43
N LEU A 143 14.09 13.65 -16.57
CA LEU A 143 14.56 14.80 -15.81
C LEU A 143 15.69 14.41 -14.84
N TYR A 144 15.55 13.28 -14.15
CA TYR A 144 16.61 12.74 -13.29
C TYR A 144 17.90 12.48 -14.06
N LYS A 145 17.83 11.76 -15.20
CA LYS A 145 19.00 11.48 -16.05
C LYS A 145 19.67 12.75 -16.59
N LYS A 146 18.89 13.81 -16.82
CA LYS A 146 19.38 15.12 -17.28
C LYS A 146 19.86 16.02 -16.13
N GLY A 147 19.79 15.58 -14.87
CA GLY A 147 20.11 16.40 -13.70
C GLY A 147 19.16 17.59 -13.50
N LYS A 148 17.93 17.51 -14.01
CA LYS A 148 16.91 18.57 -13.98
C LYS A 148 15.68 18.20 -13.14
N LEU A 149 15.71 17.07 -12.45
CA LEU A 149 14.63 16.70 -11.54
C LEU A 149 14.61 17.66 -10.34
N ASP A 150 13.39 18.02 -9.90
CA ASP A 150 13.21 18.86 -8.71
C ASP A 150 13.93 18.21 -7.51
N PRO A 151 14.72 18.98 -6.73
CA PRO A 151 15.44 18.47 -5.57
C PRO A 151 14.57 17.74 -4.54
N HIS A 152 13.33 18.17 -4.34
CA HIS A 152 12.38 17.50 -3.43
C HIS A 152 11.99 16.10 -3.90
N LEU A 153 12.10 15.80 -5.19
CA LEU A 153 11.78 14.49 -5.76
C LEU A 153 13.01 13.58 -5.88
N MET A 154 14.23 14.13 -5.68
CA MET A 154 15.48 13.36 -5.78
C MET A 154 15.50 12.12 -4.88
N PRO A 155 15.00 12.14 -3.62
CA PRO A 155 14.99 10.95 -2.77
C PRO A 155 14.27 9.75 -3.39
N LEU A 156 13.26 9.96 -4.24
CA LEU A 156 12.57 8.90 -4.95
C LEU A 156 13.48 8.07 -5.85
N PHE A 157 14.57 8.66 -6.35
CA PHE A 157 15.52 8.05 -7.29
C PHE A 157 16.86 7.66 -6.65
N THR A 158 17.21 8.29 -5.53
CA THR A 158 18.54 8.14 -4.91
C THR A 158 18.51 7.42 -3.57
N GLU A 159 17.34 7.33 -2.93
CA GLU A 159 17.23 6.73 -1.61
C GLU A 159 16.99 5.22 -1.70
N PHE A 160 17.94 4.45 -1.15
CA PHE A 160 17.90 3.00 -1.04
C PHE A 160 17.93 2.63 0.43
N ARG A 161 16.77 2.41 1.04
CA ARG A 161 16.64 2.20 2.47
C ARG A 161 15.88 0.92 2.80
N ARG A 162 16.24 0.32 3.93
CA ARG A 162 15.48 -0.79 4.53
C ARG A 162 14.25 -0.31 5.27
N GLU A 163 14.25 0.93 5.73
CA GLU A 163 13.21 1.46 6.58
C GLU A 163 12.94 2.92 6.27
N TYR A 164 11.67 3.29 6.40
CA TYR A 164 11.22 4.65 6.30
C TYR A 164 10.30 4.97 7.47
N LEU A 165 10.42 6.16 8.00
CA LEU A 165 9.48 6.74 8.97
C LEU A 165 9.08 8.13 8.49
N PHE A 166 7.79 8.39 8.44
CA PHE A 166 7.25 9.68 8.04
C PHE A 166 6.33 10.23 9.13
N ASP A 167 6.37 11.56 9.31
CA ASP A 167 5.41 12.31 10.11
C ASP A 167 4.38 12.90 9.17
N THR A 168 3.25 12.25 9.00
CA THR A 168 2.25 12.63 7.99
C THR A 168 1.49 13.91 8.32
N ASP A 169 1.59 14.43 9.55
CA ASP A 169 1.05 15.74 9.90
C ASP A 169 1.95 16.86 9.36
N ALA A 170 3.27 16.66 9.40
CA ALA A 170 4.26 17.63 8.93
C ALA A 170 4.63 17.44 7.46
N ASP A 171 4.57 16.21 6.97
CA ASP A 171 4.96 15.78 5.63
C ASP A 171 3.89 14.85 5.03
N PRO A 172 2.75 15.36 4.59
CA PRO A 172 1.66 14.55 4.05
C PRO A 172 2.01 13.86 2.72
N ASN A 173 3.10 14.26 2.08
CA ASN A 173 3.61 13.64 0.85
C ASN A 173 4.70 12.60 1.10
N GLU A 174 5.12 12.38 2.35
CA GLU A 174 6.10 11.37 2.75
C GLU A 174 7.41 11.45 1.94
N LEU A 175 7.97 12.67 1.85
CA LEU A 175 9.22 12.94 1.15
C LEU A 175 10.43 12.96 2.08
N ASN A 176 10.22 13.21 3.41
CA ASN A 176 11.27 13.37 4.40
C ASN A 176 11.34 12.13 5.29
N ASN A 177 12.26 11.23 5.01
CA ASN A 177 12.48 10.03 5.80
C ASN A 177 13.15 10.37 7.15
N LEU A 178 12.46 10.09 8.24
CA LEU A 178 12.88 10.38 9.62
C LEU A 178 13.56 9.18 10.32
N VAL A 179 13.88 8.11 9.62
CA VAL A 179 14.44 6.89 10.22
C VAL A 179 15.75 7.14 10.97
N ASP A 180 16.57 8.07 10.50
CA ASP A 180 17.85 8.46 11.12
C ASP A 180 17.72 9.68 12.07
N SER A 181 16.49 10.17 12.29
CA SER A 181 16.26 11.32 13.17
C SER A 181 16.55 10.99 14.63
N THR A 182 17.28 11.85 15.31
CA THR A 182 17.58 11.74 16.76
C THR A 182 16.49 12.34 17.66
N HIS A 183 15.46 12.93 17.07
CA HIS A 183 14.38 13.55 17.84
C HIS A 183 13.63 12.48 18.66
N PRO A 184 13.41 12.69 19.99
CA PRO A 184 12.84 11.67 20.88
C PRO A 184 11.48 11.11 20.42
N ALA A 185 10.60 11.97 19.89
CA ALA A 185 9.28 11.52 19.41
C ALA A 185 9.40 10.61 18.18
N HIS A 186 10.35 10.87 17.26
CA HIS A 186 10.59 10.04 16.08
C HIS A 186 11.18 8.68 16.48
N GLN A 187 12.16 8.67 17.39
CA GLN A 187 12.76 7.44 17.90
C GLN A 187 11.74 6.57 18.66
N LYS A 188 10.87 7.18 19.45
CA LYS A 188 9.77 6.50 20.12
C LYS A 188 8.81 5.88 19.09
N ALA A 189 8.35 6.66 18.12
CA ALA A 189 7.47 6.17 17.06
C ALA A 189 8.10 5.01 16.27
N LEU A 190 9.37 5.14 15.88
CA LEU A 190 10.12 4.11 15.16
C LEU A 190 10.20 2.80 15.96
N THR A 191 10.52 2.87 17.24
CA THR A 191 10.61 1.69 18.12
C THR A 191 9.25 1.01 18.27
N GLU A 192 8.19 1.77 18.54
CA GLU A 192 6.85 1.25 18.73
C GLU A 192 6.29 0.62 17.45
N MET A 193 6.52 1.25 16.29
CA MET A 193 5.98 0.78 15.00
C MET A 193 6.76 -0.42 14.46
N ARG A 194 8.09 -0.51 14.71
CA ARG A 194 8.87 -1.73 14.46
C ARG A 194 8.30 -2.92 15.22
N ALA A 195 8.11 -2.75 16.54
CA ALA A 195 7.55 -3.80 17.39
C ALA A 195 6.12 -4.19 16.97
N ALA A 196 5.30 -3.20 16.58
CA ALA A 196 3.95 -3.46 16.08
C ALA A 196 3.96 -4.28 14.78
N LEU A 197 4.86 -3.95 13.85
CA LEU A 197 5.01 -4.72 12.61
C LEU A 197 5.50 -6.15 12.88
N ASP A 198 6.49 -6.33 13.75
CA ASP A 198 7.01 -7.65 14.09
C ASP A 198 5.94 -8.53 14.73
N THR A 199 5.13 -7.94 15.61
CA THR A 199 3.98 -8.61 16.21
C THR A 199 2.94 -9.01 15.15
N TRP A 200 2.63 -8.12 14.23
CA TRP A 200 1.66 -8.40 13.15
C TRP A 200 2.17 -9.49 12.21
N VAL A 201 3.42 -9.43 11.77
CA VAL A 201 4.07 -10.44 10.92
C VAL A 201 4.00 -11.82 11.59
N SER A 202 4.36 -11.89 12.87
CA SER A 202 4.31 -13.15 13.63
C SER A 202 2.88 -13.68 13.80
N ALA A 203 1.94 -12.81 14.16
CA ALA A 203 0.55 -13.19 14.41
C ALA A 203 -0.21 -13.63 13.16
N THR A 204 0.17 -13.10 11.98
CA THR A 204 -0.49 -13.41 10.70
C THR A 204 0.25 -14.49 9.90
N GLY A 205 1.45 -14.89 10.33
CA GLY A 205 2.32 -15.78 9.54
C GLY A 205 2.76 -15.14 8.21
N ASP A 206 2.91 -13.80 8.17
CA ASP A 206 3.28 -13.07 6.96
C ASP A 206 4.65 -13.49 6.44
N MET A 207 4.72 -13.78 5.14
CA MET A 207 5.90 -14.32 4.45
C MET A 207 6.63 -13.26 3.60
N GLY A 208 6.38 -11.97 3.81
CA GLY A 208 6.94 -10.88 3.01
C GLY A 208 8.47 -10.83 2.94
N TRP A 209 9.16 -11.46 3.89
CA TRP A 209 10.61 -11.62 3.88
C TRP A 209 11.11 -12.65 2.84
N GLN A 210 10.26 -13.59 2.39
CA GLN A 210 10.62 -14.57 1.37
C GLN A 210 10.56 -13.97 -0.03
N LYS A 211 11.54 -14.33 -0.85
CA LYS A 211 11.54 -13.98 -2.28
C LYS A 211 10.61 -14.93 -3.02
N GLU A 212 9.80 -14.38 -3.89
CA GLU A 212 9.01 -15.15 -4.84
C GLU A 212 9.92 -15.89 -5.82
N PRO A 213 9.61 -17.13 -6.21
CA PRO A 213 10.40 -17.88 -7.19
C PRO A 213 10.56 -17.10 -8.51
N PRO A 214 11.78 -17.02 -9.08
CA PRO A 214 12.05 -16.27 -10.31
C PRO A 214 11.16 -16.68 -11.50
N GLU A 215 10.80 -17.96 -11.60
CA GLU A 215 9.93 -18.49 -12.65
C GLU A 215 8.52 -17.92 -12.60
N LYS A 216 7.98 -17.66 -11.40
CA LYS A 216 6.68 -16.99 -11.26
C LYS A 216 6.75 -15.55 -11.75
N ILE A 217 7.80 -14.83 -11.41
CA ILE A 217 8.01 -13.46 -11.87
C ILE A 217 8.11 -13.41 -13.40
N GLU A 218 8.85 -14.35 -13.99
CA GLU A 218 9.06 -14.42 -15.44
C GLU A 218 7.76 -14.71 -16.20
N LYS A 219 6.89 -15.58 -15.67
CA LYS A 219 5.55 -15.81 -16.24
C LYS A 219 4.75 -14.50 -16.32
N PHE A 220 4.70 -13.72 -15.23
CA PHE A 220 3.98 -12.46 -15.22
C PHE A 220 4.60 -11.39 -16.12
N ARG A 221 5.92 -11.36 -16.26
CA ARG A 221 6.60 -10.49 -17.23
C ARG A 221 6.17 -10.81 -18.66
N ALA A 222 6.10 -12.09 -19.00
CA ALA A 222 5.63 -12.49 -20.33
C ALA A 222 4.19 -12.03 -20.60
N VAL A 223 3.29 -12.19 -19.60
CA VAL A 223 1.90 -11.72 -19.71
C VAL A 223 1.84 -10.19 -19.90
N MET A 224 2.57 -9.42 -19.09
CA MET A 224 2.60 -7.97 -19.20
C MET A 224 3.19 -7.52 -20.55
N TYR A 225 4.22 -8.20 -21.02
CA TYR A 225 4.81 -7.94 -22.31
C TYR A 225 3.80 -8.12 -23.45
N ASP A 226 3.04 -9.21 -23.42
CA ASP A 226 2.03 -9.52 -24.45
C ASP A 226 0.86 -8.51 -24.42
N TRP A 227 0.46 -8.08 -23.23
CA TRP A 227 -0.66 -7.13 -23.10
C TRP A 227 -0.29 -5.69 -23.46
N PHE A 228 0.88 -5.24 -23.08
CA PHE A 228 1.26 -3.81 -23.14
C PHE A 228 2.41 -3.53 -24.11
N GLY A 229 3.13 -4.55 -24.57
CA GLY A 229 4.37 -4.41 -25.33
C GLY A 229 5.50 -3.82 -24.46
N ALA A 230 6.73 -4.32 -24.58
CA ALA A 230 7.84 -3.78 -23.84
C ALA A 230 8.31 -2.44 -24.41
N PRO A 231 8.52 -1.40 -23.58
CA PRO A 231 9.31 -0.25 -23.98
C PRO A 231 10.75 -0.66 -24.32
N GLU A 232 11.42 0.05 -25.23
CA GLU A 232 12.79 -0.29 -25.64
C GLU A 232 13.79 -0.34 -24.49
N TRP A 233 13.59 0.50 -23.48
CA TRP A 233 14.46 0.60 -22.31
C TRP A 233 14.15 -0.45 -21.23
N TYR A 234 13.05 -1.23 -21.36
CA TYR A 234 12.68 -2.20 -20.34
C TYR A 234 13.69 -3.36 -20.32
N PRO A 235 14.33 -3.64 -19.16
CA PRO A 235 15.49 -4.54 -19.10
C PRO A 235 15.14 -6.01 -19.30
N TYR A 236 13.85 -6.35 -19.24
CA TYR A 236 13.41 -7.74 -19.26
C TYR A 236 12.59 -8.03 -20.51
N LYS A 237 13.20 -8.69 -21.49
CA LYS A 237 12.46 -9.27 -22.62
C LYS A 237 12.12 -10.71 -22.28
N PRO A 238 10.86 -11.14 -22.33
CA PRO A 238 10.47 -12.51 -22.04
C PRO A 238 11.10 -13.47 -23.04
N LYS A 239 11.50 -14.63 -22.56
CA LYS A 239 12.17 -15.64 -23.40
C LYS A 239 11.21 -16.37 -24.36
N LYS A 240 9.89 -16.34 -24.14
CA LYS A 240 8.85 -16.94 -25.00
C LYS A 240 7.47 -16.33 -24.77
N ALA A 241 6.69 -16.19 -25.84
CA ALA A 241 5.30 -15.69 -25.87
C ALA A 241 4.23 -16.71 -25.41
N SER A 242 4.60 -17.83 -24.78
CA SER A 242 3.67 -18.92 -24.46
C SER A 242 2.83 -18.74 -23.19
N ALA A 243 3.04 -17.64 -22.45
CA ALA A 243 2.37 -17.43 -21.17
C ALA A 243 0.87 -17.05 -21.28
N LEU A 244 0.46 -16.46 -22.41
CA LEU A 244 -0.96 -16.09 -22.65
C LEU A 244 -1.90 -17.29 -22.73
N GLU A 245 -1.43 -18.43 -23.27
CA GLU A 245 -2.25 -19.63 -23.35
C GLU A 245 -2.59 -20.21 -21.98
N ASP A 246 -1.66 -20.11 -21.03
CA ASP A 246 -1.85 -20.59 -19.66
C ASP A 246 -2.75 -19.66 -18.84
N VAL A 247 -2.64 -18.34 -19.02
CA VAL A 247 -3.54 -17.35 -18.39
C VAL A 247 -4.97 -17.52 -18.86
N ASN A 248 -5.19 -17.64 -20.17
CA ASN A 248 -6.51 -17.81 -20.76
C ASN A 248 -7.18 -19.16 -20.41
N ARG A 249 -6.40 -20.14 -19.96
CA ARG A 249 -6.89 -21.44 -19.48
C ARG A 249 -7.15 -21.49 -17.98
N GLY A 250 -7.03 -20.40 -17.26
CA GLY A 250 -7.23 -20.36 -15.80
C GLY A 250 -6.17 -21.11 -14.97
N ARG A 251 -5.06 -21.54 -15.57
CA ARG A 251 -4.03 -22.38 -14.92
C ARG A 251 -3.00 -21.63 -14.08
N ILE A 252 -3.08 -20.30 -14.04
CA ILE A 252 -2.14 -19.49 -13.23
C ILE A 252 -2.57 -19.37 -11.76
N ILE A 253 -3.77 -19.85 -11.42
CA ILE A 253 -4.37 -19.71 -10.06
C ILE A 253 -4.23 -20.99 -9.23
N GLU A 254 -3.77 -22.10 -9.77
CA GLU A 254 -3.84 -23.43 -9.12
C GLU A 254 -2.51 -24.01 -8.59
N ASP A 255 -1.41 -23.21 -8.50
CA ASP A 255 -0.16 -23.71 -7.88
C ASP A 255 0.35 -22.80 -6.77
#